data_541d0ed6735526d5593aebf35acd8f29
#
_entry.id   541d0ed6735526d5593aebf35acd8f29
#
_cell.length_a   1.000
_cell.length_b   1.000
_cell.length_c   1.000
_cell.angle_alpha   90.00
_cell.angle_beta   90.00
_cell.angle_gamma   90.00
#
_symmetry.space_group_name_H-M   'P 1'
#
loop_
_entity.id
_entity.type
_entity.pdbx_description
1 polymer ?
#
loop_
_entity_poly.entity_id
_entity_poly.type
_entity_poly.pdbx_seq_one_letter_code
_entity_poly.pdbx_strand_id
1 'polypeptide(L)'
;RIILINQVMVDVNSGTLSSTVKENISGQALFMRAYTYFDMVKYHGGVPYITVPQNKDTDDLFVARNSTKECFDLIIKDLDEAIAKLPARISTTSGEFGKIDGAFAKAFKAKVLLYKASPQFNPSNPWNNQYWATAYDENKKAYDDLKSNGYALTANYADITLVEKGPESIFTVINSYPNKVSNW
;
A
#
# COMPACT_ATOMS: atom_id res chain seq x y z
N ARG A 1 6.54 -5.89 13.13
CA ARG A 1 6.63 -5.18 11.83
C ARG A 1 6.39 -3.68 11.98
N ILE A 2 5.28 -3.23 12.56
CA ILE A 2 4.94 -1.79 12.70
C ILE A 2 6.04 -0.99 13.38
N ILE A 3 6.58 -1.47 14.50
CA ILE A 3 7.68 -0.80 15.22
C ILE A 3 8.88 -0.55 14.30
N LEU A 4 9.28 -1.55 13.52
CA LEU A 4 10.41 -1.42 12.59
C LEU A 4 10.12 -0.42 11.47
N ILE A 5 8.90 -0.40 10.94
CA ILE A 5 8.50 0.57 9.91
C ILE A 5 8.55 1.99 10.47
N ASN A 6 8.01 2.20 11.67
CA ASN A 6 8.04 3.49 12.33
C ASN A 6 9.48 3.93 12.67
N GLN A 7 10.36 2.98 13.06
CA GLN A 7 11.77 3.27 13.30
C GLN A 7 12.48 3.74 12.02
N VAL A 8 12.23 3.07 10.89
CA VAL A 8 12.77 3.51 9.58
C VAL A 8 12.37 4.95 9.26
N MET A 9 11.12 5.35 9.56
CA MET A 9 10.65 6.72 9.35
C MET A 9 11.43 7.74 10.19
N VAL A 10 11.75 7.41 11.42
CA VAL A 10 12.57 8.26 12.32
C VAL A 10 14.01 8.34 11.81
N ASP A 11 14.62 7.20 11.52
CA ASP A 11 16.04 7.12 11.10
C ASP A 11 16.29 7.84 9.77
N VAL A 12 15.37 7.68 8.79
CA VAL A 12 15.46 8.36 7.50
C VAL A 12 15.36 9.87 7.66
N ASN A 13 14.47 10.37 8.53
CA ASN A 13 14.31 11.81 8.75
C ASN A 13 15.54 12.43 9.42
N SER A 14 16.13 11.75 10.39
CA SER A 14 17.32 12.21 11.12
C SER A 14 18.64 12.01 10.36
N GLY A 15 18.68 11.13 9.36
CA GLY A 15 19.86 10.79 8.60
C GLY A 15 20.32 11.89 7.61
N THR A 16 21.48 11.68 6.97
CA THR A 16 22.13 12.61 6.03
C THR A 16 21.84 12.31 4.56
N LEU A 17 20.88 11.44 4.26
CA LEU A 17 20.49 11.08 2.90
C LEU A 17 19.93 12.28 2.13
N SER A 18 20.03 12.27 0.79
CA SER A 18 19.41 13.29 -0.05
C SER A 18 17.87 13.25 0.10
N SER A 19 17.21 14.40 -0.16
CA SER A 19 15.76 14.54 -0.05
C SER A 19 15.01 13.49 -0.87
N THR A 20 15.41 13.27 -2.11
CA THR A 20 14.79 12.29 -3.01
C THR A 20 14.88 10.86 -2.46
N VAL A 21 16.02 10.48 -1.88
CA VAL A 21 16.20 9.15 -1.28
C VAL A 21 15.35 9.03 -0.02
N LYS A 22 15.32 10.07 0.81
CA LYS A 22 14.46 10.12 2.01
C LYS A 22 12.98 9.98 1.65
N GLU A 23 12.52 10.69 0.64
CA GLU A 23 11.14 10.61 0.15
C GLU A 23 10.80 9.21 -0.33
N ASN A 24 11.65 8.60 -1.15
CA ASN A 24 11.43 7.24 -1.65
C ASN A 24 11.34 6.22 -0.50
N ILE A 25 12.30 6.23 0.44
CA ILE A 25 12.27 5.30 1.58
C ILE A 25 11.05 5.55 2.46
N SER A 26 10.72 6.81 2.72
CA SER A 26 9.53 7.17 3.50
C SER A 26 8.25 6.71 2.82
N GLY A 27 8.15 6.87 1.49
CA GLY A 27 7.01 6.38 0.70
C GLY A 27 6.85 4.85 0.78
N GLN A 28 7.96 4.11 0.68
CA GLN A 28 7.97 2.65 0.87
C GLN A 28 7.50 2.27 2.28
N ALA A 29 8.01 2.95 3.31
CA ALA A 29 7.66 2.69 4.70
C ALA A 29 6.17 2.98 4.99
N LEU A 30 5.65 4.11 4.51
CA LEU A 30 4.23 4.47 4.63
C LEU A 30 3.33 3.44 3.96
N PHE A 31 3.66 3.02 2.74
CA PHE A 31 2.92 1.97 2.06
C PHE A 31 2.92 0.67 2.87
N MET A 32 4.08 0.24 3.37
CA MET A 32 4.19 -1.00 4.17
C MET A 32 3.41 -0.91 5.49
N ARG A 33 3.32 0.26 6.10
CA ARG A 33 2.48 0.50 7.29
C ARG A 33 1.01 0.35 6.93
N ALA A 34 0.56 1.04 5.90
CA ALA A 34 -0.81 0.96 5.39
C ALA A 34 -1.20 -0.48 5.03
N TYR A 35 -0.33 -1.19 4.31
CA TYR A 35 -0.53 -2.59 3.94
C TYR A 35 -0.71 -3.49 5.16
N THR A 36 0.19 -3.34 6.15
CA THR A 36 0.15 -4.16 7.37
C THR A 36 -1.10 -3.89 8.19
N TYR A 37 -1.50 -2.62 8.34
CA TYR A 37 -2.74 -2.27 9.03
C TYR A 37 -3.98 -2.71 8.28
N PHE A 38 -4.02 -2.57 6.96
CA PHE A 38 -5.13 -3.07 6.17
C PHE A 38 -5.32 -4.58 6.34
N ASP A 39 -4.22 -5.32 6.38
CA ASP A 39 -4.28 -6.77 6.61
C ASP A 39 -4.87 -7.10 7.98
N MET A 40 -4.48 -6.39 9.04
CA MET A 40 -5.06 -6.56 10.37
C MET A 40 -6.54 -6.16 10.43
N VAL A 41 -6.90 -5.02 9.82
CA VAL A 41 -8.28 -4.49 9.86
C VAL A 41 -9.28 -5.40 9.16
N LYS A 42 -8.87 -6.05 8.07
CA LYS A 42 -9.73 -7.04 7.38
C LYS A 42 -10.26 -8.13 8.30
N TYR A 43 -9.46 -8.57 9.25
CA TYR A 43 -9.78 -9.70 10.12
C TYR A 43 -10.27 -9.28 11.51
N HIS A 44 -9.76 -8.16 12.03
CA HIS A 44 -9.97 -7.76 13.43
C HIS A 44 -10.84 -6.51 13.60
N GLY A 45 -11.21 -5.83 12.50
CA GLY A 45 -11.85 -4.52 12.57
C GLY A 45 -10.88 -3.45 13.09
N GLY A 46 -11.33 -2.58 14.00
CA GLY A 46 -10.46 -1.56 14.59
C GLY A 46 -9.30 -2.17 15.39
N VAL A 47 -8.13 -1.53 15.32
CA VAL A 47 -6.91 -1.91 16.05
C VAL A 47 -6.21 -0.66 16.55
N PRO A 48 -5.30 -0.73 17.54
CA PRO A 48 -4.46 0.41 17.88
C PRO A 48 -3.59 0.81 16.67
N TYR A 49 -3.72 2.05 16.19
CA TYR A 49 -2.94 2.54 15.05
C TYR A 49 -1.73 3.33 15.53
N ILE A 50 -0.58 2.70 15.55
CA ILE A 50 0.67 3.23 16.11
C ILE A 50 1.53 3.81 14.98
N THR A 51 1.84 5.10 15.05
CA THR A 51 2.58 5.84 14.02
C THR A 51 4.00 6.21 14.42
N VAL A 52 4.38 5.93 15.66
CA VAL A 52 5.72 6.19 16.21
C VAL A 52 6.34 4.92 16.76
N PRO A 53 7.67 4.81 16.82
CA PRO A 53 8.31 3.72 17.54
C PRO A 53 7.93 3.79 19.02
N GLN A 54 7.53 2.66 19.60
CA GLN A 54 7.23 2.57 21.04
C GLN A 54 8.42 1.97 21.78
N ASN A 55 8.76 2.56 22.90
CA ASN A 55 9.76 2.04 23.83
C ASN A 55 9.04 1.26 24.94
N LYS A 56 9.37 -0.02 25.08
CA LYS A 56 8.75 -0.93 26.07
C LYS A 56 9.00 -0.50 27.53
N ASP A 57 10.06 0.29 27.79
CA ASP A 57 10.49 0.65 29.14
C ASP A 57 9.92 2.00 29.60
N THR A 58 9.45 2.86 28.66
CA THR A 58 9.01 4.22 28.96
C THR A 58 7.58 4.53 28.50
N ASP A 59 7.06 3.81 27.51
CA ASP A 59 5.76 4.14 26.90
C ASP A 59 4.64 3.24 27.45
N ASP A 60 3.43 3.80 27.51
CA ASP A 60 2.24 3.01 27.75
C ASP A 60 1.94 2.15 26.49
N LEU A 61 2.06 0.85 26.63
CA LEU A 61 1.78 -0.11 25.56
C LEU A 61 0.31 -0.52 25.50
N PHE A 62 -0.50 -0.19 26.51
CA PHE A 62 -1.93 -0.51 26.58
C PHE A 62 -2.78 0.53 25.83
N VAL A 63 -2.44 0.77 24.57
CA VAL A 63 -3.15 1.74 23.73
C VAL A 63 -4.53 1.22 23.34
N ALA A 64 -5.55 2.06 23.52
CA ALA A 64 -6.91 1.74 23.13
C ALA A 64 -7.01 1.51 21.60
N ARG A 65 -7.96 0.63 21.20
CA ARG A 65 -8.22 0.37 19.77
C ARG A 65 -8.89 1.60 19.14
N ASN A 66 -8.41 1.97 17.98
CA ASN A 66 -9.16 2.87 17.09
C ASN A 66 -10.39 2.15 16.54
N SER A 67 -11.41 2.89 16.18
CA SER A 67 -12.54 2.35 15.43
C SER A 67 -12.10 1.84 14.04
N THR A 68 -12.86 0.92 13.47
CA THR A 68 -12.62 0.43 12.11
C THR A 68 -12.58 1.57 11.08
N LYS A 69 -13.49 2.55 11.25
CA LYS A 69 -13.53 3.73 10.38
C LYS A 69 -12.25 4.55 10.47
N GLU A 70 -11.79 4.87 11.68
CA GLU A 70 -10.54 5.61 11.91
C GLU A 70 -9.34 4.87 11.33
N CYS A 71 -9.28 3.54 11.50
CA CYS A 71 -8.22 2.74 10.89
C CYS A 71 -8.19 2.86 9.37
N PHE A 72 -9.36 2.78 8.70
CA PHE A 72 -9.42 3.00 7.24
C PHE A 72 -8.97 4.41 6.85
N ASP A 73 -9.38 5.42 7.60
CA ASP A 73 -9.00 6.82 7.32
C ASP A 73 -7.49 7.01 7.45
N LEU A 74 -6.85 6.42 8.46
CA LEU A 74 -5.41 6.46 8.67
C LEU A 74 -4.63 5.65 7.61
N ILE A 75 -5.14 4.48 7.21
CA ILE A 75 -4.58 3.68 6.12
C ILE A 75 -4.59 4.47 4.81
N ILE A 76 -5.71 5.12 4.48
CA ILE A 76 -5.85 5.93 3.27
C ILE A 76 -4.89 7.12 3.32
N LYS A 77 -4.75 7.78 4.47
CA LYS A 77 -3.79 8.87 4.67
C LYS A 77 -2.35 8.41 4.42
N ASP A 78 -1.93 7.29 4.99
CA ASP A 78 -0.60 6.72 4.75
C ASP A 78 -0.37 6.42 3.27
N LEU A 79 -1.39 5.91 2.56
CA LEU A 79 -1.32 5.63 1.12
C LEU A 79 -1.23 6.92 0.29
N ASP A 80 -1.97 7.98 0.64
CA ASP A 80 -1.89 9.26 -0.04
C ASP A 80 -0.50 9.89 0.10
N GLU A 81 0.06 9.85 1.30
CA GLU A 81 1.41 10.32 1.57
C GLU A 81 2.47 9.46 0.85
N ALA A 82 2.27 8.14 0.77
CA ALA A 82 3.15 7.25 0.02
C ALA A 82 3.12 7.56 -1.48
N ILE A 83 1.94 7.73 -2.07
CA ILE A 83 1.75 8.07 -3.49
C ILE A 83 2.45 9.40 -3.85
N ALA A 84 2.40 10.40 -2.96
CA ALA A 84 3.05 11.68 -3.17
C ALA A 84 4.58 11.61 -3.16
N LYS A 85 5.16 10.61 -2.50
CA LYS A 85 6.62 10.45 -2.31
C LYS A 85 7.26 9.43 -3.26
N LEU A 86 6.49 8.50 -3.76
CA LEU A 86 6.97 7.43 -4.62
C LEU A 86 7.05 7.86 -6.09
N PRO A 87 7.98 7.31 -6.89
CA PRO A 87 7.99 7.51 -8.34
C PRO A 87 6.69 6.96 -8.93
N ALA A 88 6.14 7.64 -9.94
CA ALA A 88 4.84 7.28 -10.53
C ALA A 88 4.83 5.83 -11.07
N ARG A 89 5.93 5.42 -11.71
CA ARG A 89 6.17 4.05 -12.18
C ARG A 89 7.66 3.77 -12.19
N ILE A 90 8.05 2.58 -11.76
CA ILE A 90 9.43 2.07 -11.92
C ILE A 90 9.50 1.28 -13.22
N SER A 91 10.46 1.65 -14.10
CA SER A 91 10.66 0.96 -15.37
C SER A 91 10.98 -0.53 -15.15
N THR A 92 10.45 -1.38 -16.01
CA THR A 92 10.73 -2.84 -16.02
C THR A 92 12.21 -3.17 -16.29
N THR A 93 12.97 -2.22 -16.85
CA THR A 93 14.41 -2.34 -17.10
C THR A 93 15.28 -1.76 -15.98
N SER A 94 14.67 -1.10 -14.99
CA SER A 94 15.37 -0.54 -13.84
C SER A 94 15.86 -1.62 -12.88
N GLY A 95 17.04 -1.44 -12.28
CA GLY A 95 17.49 -2.23 -11.15
C GLY A 95 16.61 -2.10 -9.88
N GLU A 96 15.76 -1.09 -9.84
CA GLU A 96 14.78 -0.85 -8.78
C GLU A 96 13.43 -1.58 -9.00
N PHE A 97 13.28 -2.26 -10.16
CA PHE A 97 12.04 -2.99 -10.46
C PHE A 97 11.73 -4.02 -9.37
N GLY A 98 10.47 -4.06 -8.94
CA GLY A 98 10.00 -4.89 -7.82
C GLY A 98 9.95 -4.13 -6.47
N LYS A 99 10.45 -2.89 -6.40
CA LYS A 99 10.11 -1.97 -5.30
C LYS A 99 8.71 -1.41 -5.51
N ILE A 100 8.13 -0.91 -4.43
CA ILE A 100 6.80 -0.27 -4.47
C ILE A 100 6.92 1.07 -5.19
N ASP A 101 6.02 1.32 -6.14
CA ASP A 101 5.88 2.59 -6.84
C ASP A 101 4.49 3.20 -6.66
N GLY A 102 4.30 4.40 -7.19
CA GLY A 102 3.03 5.12 -7.11
C GLY A 102 1.88 4.40 -7.80
N ALA A 103 2.15 3.66 -8.88
CA ALA A 103 1.14 2.89 -9.60
C ALA A 103 0.58 1.78 -8.71
N PHE A 104 1.45 1.02 -8.05
CA PHE A 104 1.02 -0.02 -7.11
C PHE A 104 0.30 0.58 -5.89
N ALA A 105 0.82 1.69 -5.34
CA ALA A 105 0.19 2.35 -4.19
C ALA A 105 -1.22 2.86 -4.52
N LYS A 106 -1.45 3.41 -5.73
CA LYS A 106 -2.78 3.84 -6.22
C LYS A 106 -3.73 2.66 -6.39
N ALA A 107 -3.29 1.58 -7.03
CA ALA A 107 -4.08 0.37 -7.19
C ALA A 107 -4.46 -0.24 -5.83
N PHE A 108 -3.53 -0.23 -4.88
CA PHE A 108 -3.79 -0.72 -3.53
C PHE A 108 -4.76 0.18 -2.76
N LYS A 109 -4.62 1.52 -2.86
CA LYS A 109 -5.58 2.48 -2.28
C LYS A 109 -6.99 2.25 -2.81
N ALA A 110 -7.12 2.05 -4.12
CA ALA A 110 -8.42 1.76 -4.76
C ALA A 110 -9.08 0.49 -4.16
N LYS A 111 -8.28 -0.56 -3.93
CA LYS A 111 -8.73 -1.78 -3.24
C LYS A 111 -9.16 -1.49 -1.79
N VAL A 112 -8.40 -0.73 -1.03
CA VAL A 112 -8.73 -0.35 0.36
C VAL A 112 -10.05 0.39 0.43
N LEU A 113 -10.30 1.33 -0.49
CA LEU A 113 -11.55 2.09 -0.58
C LEU A 113 -12.75 1.20 -0.90
N LEU A 114 -12.57 0.21 -1.78
CA LEU A 114 -13.61 -0.76 -2.08
C LEU A 114 -13.98 -1.59 -0.83
N TYR A 115 -12.99 -2.03 -0.06
CA TYR A 115 -13.24 -2.72 1.22
C TYR A 115 -13.94 -1.82 2.22
N LYS A 116 -13.50 -0.56 2.38
CA LYS A 116 -14.15 0.42 3.26
C LYS A 116 -15.64 0.59 2.93
N ALA A 117 -16.02 0.55 1.65
CA ALA A 117 -17.40 0.66 1.19
C ALA A 117 -18.21 -0.64 1.36
N SER A 118 -17.54 -1.78 1.51
CA SER A 118 -18.17 -3.10 1.46
C SER A 118 -19.18 -3.33 2.60
N PRO A 119 -20.15 -4.25 2.41
CA PRO A 119 -21.15 -4.60 3.42
C PRO A 119 -20.57 -5.05 4.76
N GLN A 120 -19.39 -5.70 4.74
CA GLN A 120 -18.71 -6.16 5.95
C GLN A 120 -18.43 -5.01 6.94
N PHE A 121 -18.08 -3.84 6.42
CA PHE A 121 -17.75 -2.67 7.25
C PHE A 121 -18.86 -1.64 7.34
N ASN A 122 -19.99 -1.88 6.65
CA ASN A 122 -21.19 -1.02 6.64
C ASN A 122 -22.48 -1.85 6.82
N PRO A 123 -22.61 -2.66 7.88
CA PRO A 123 -23.72 -3.61 8.00
C PRO A 123 -25.09 -2.92 8.09
N SER A 124 -25.15 -1.69 8.63
CA SER A 124 -26.42 -0.92 8.74
C SER A 124 -26.90 -0.33 7.42
N ASN A 125 -26.01 -0.10 6.46
CA ASN A 125 -26.35 0.45 5.14
C ASN A 125 -25.39 -0.11 4.07
N PRO A 126 -25.46 -1.42 3.77
CA PRO A 126 -24.45 -2.12 3.00
C PRO A 126 -24.33 -1.64 1.56
N TRP A 127 -25.44 -1.29 0.91
CA TRP A 127 -25.47 -1.01 -0.53
C TRP A 127 -25.66 0.46 -0.88
N ASN A 128 -26.08 1.31 0.07
CA ASN A 128 -26.34 2.73 -0.14
C ASN A 128 -25.50 3.65 0.73
N ASN A 129 -24.36 3.16 1.27
CA ASN A 129 -23.49 4.02 2.06
C ASN A 129 -22.70 4.99 1.17
N GLN A 130 -22.28 6.09 1.75
CA GLN A 130 -21.59 7.20 1.07
C GLN A 130 -20.21 6.81 0.50
N TYR A 131 -19.60 5.71 0.95
CA TYR A 131 -18.25 5.32 0.54
C TYR A 131 -18.20 4.69 -0.85
N TRP A 132 -19.32 4.19 -1.39
CA TRP A 132 -19.39 3.61 -2.73
C TRP A 132 -19.05 4.62 -3.81
N ALA A 133 -19.55 5.86 -3.73
CA ALA A 133 -19.23 6.90 -4.68
C ALA A 133 -17.74 7.21 -4.69
N THR A 134 -17.12 7.40 -3.50
CA THR A 134 -15.69 7.63 -3.37
C THR A 134 -14.87 6.45 -3.89
N ALA A 135 -15.29 5.21 -3.57
CA ALA A 135 -14.61 4.01 -4.06
C ALA A 135 -14.67 3.95 -5.59
N TYR A 136 -15.82 4.23 -6.20
CA TYR A 136 -15.95 4.25 -7.67
C TYR A 136 -15.04 5.29 -8.31
N ASP A 137 -15.08 6.54 -7.84
CA ASP A 137 -14.31 7.65 -8.41
C ASP A 137 -12.79 7.41 -8.31
N GLU A 138 -12.32 6.96 -7.14
CA GLU A 138 -10.90 6.70 -6.92
C GLU A 138 -10.41 5.45 -7.68
N ASN A 139 -11.25 4.41 -7.82
CA ASN A 139 -10.91 3.25 -8.66
C ASN A 139 -10.83 3.66 -10.14
N LYS A 140 -11.77 4.49 -10.61
CA LYS A 140 -11.73 5.02 -11.98
C LYS A 140 -10.47 5.84 -12.23
N LYS A 141 -10.13 6.77 -11.32
CA LYS A 141 -8.89 7.55 -11.42
C LYS A 141 -7.64 6.66 -11.42
N ALA A 142 -7.57 5.66 -10.54
CA ALA A 142 -6.46 4.73 -10.49
C ALA A 142 -6.33 3.95 -11.82
N TYR A 143 -7.45 3.49 -12.39
CA TYR A 143 -7.47 2.81 -13.68
C TYR A 143 -6.96 3.72 -14.81
N ASP A 144 -7.47 4.96 -14.89
CA ASP A 144 -7.09 5.92 -15.93
C ASP A 144 -5.58 6.28 -15.80
N ASP A 145 -5.09 6.47 -14.58
CA ASP A 145 -3.68 6.72 -14.28
C ASP A 145 -2.78 5.54 -14.65
N LEU A 146 -3.16 4.31 -14.31
CA LEU A 146 -2.41 3.12 -14.67
C LEU A 146 -2.32 2.98 -16.20
N LYS A 147 -3.44 3.16 -16.89
CA LYS A 147 -3.49 3.11 -18.35
C LYS A 147 -2.60 4.18 -18.99
N SER A 148 -2.62 5.40 -18.49
CA SER A 148 -1.77 6.50 -18.99
C SER A 148 -0.27 6.25 -18.75
N ASN A 149 0.07 5.47 -17.72
CA ASN A 149 1.42 5.03 -17.40
C ASN A 149 1.84 3.74 -18.13
N GLY A 150 1.06 3.29 -19.13
CA GLY A 150 1.41 2.17 -20.00
C GLY A 150 1.13 0.78 -19.42
N TYR A 151 0.26 0.70 -18.40
CA TYR A 151 -0.33 -0.58 -18.01
C TYR A 151 -1.50 -0.92 -18.95
N ALA A 152 -1.64 -2.18 -19.31
CA ALA A 152 -2.68 -2.67 -20.20
C ALA A 152 -2.96 -4.15 -19.94
N LEU A 153 -4.16 -4.59 -20.27
CA LEU A 153 -4.45 -6.01 -20.29
C LEU A 153 -3.63 -6.69 -21.40
N THR A 154 -3.13 -7.90 -21.13
CA THR A 154 -2.46 -8.74 -22.12
C THR A 154 -3.47 -9.29 -23.12
N ALA A 155 -3.05 -9.37 -24.39
CA ALA A 155 -3.92 -9.91 -25.45
C ALA A 155 -4.18 -11.42 -25.29
N ASN A 156 -3.21 -12.15 -24.70
CA ASN A 156 -3.31 -13.59 -24.48
C ASN A 156 -3.27 -13.88 -22.97
N TYR A 157 -4.28 -14.55 -22.45
CA TYR A 157 -4.39 -14.89 -21.02
C TYR A 157 -3.17 -15.64 -20.47
N ALA A 158 -2.57 -16.52 -21.26
CA ALA A 158 -1.38 -17.27 -20.84
C ALA A 158 -0.17 -16.36 -20.55
N ASP A 159 -0.09 -15.19 -21.18
CA ASP A 159 1.02 -14.25 -21.01
C ASP A 159 1.05 -13.61 -19.61
N ILE A 160 -0.06 -13.64 -18.87
CA ILE A 160 -0.10 -13.18 -17.47
C ILE A 160 0.93 -13.93 -16.61
N THR A 161 1.11 -15.22 -16.88
CA THR A 161 2.00 -16.11 -16.13
C THR A 161 3.32 -16.40 -16.85
N LEU A 162 3.34 -16.37 -18.16
CA LEU A 162 4.49 -16.76 -18.97
C LEU A 162 5.40 -15.59 -19.33
N VAL A 163 4.86 -14.37 -19.39
CA VAL A 163 5.66 -13.17 -19.71
C VAL A 163 6.03 -12.45 -18.42
N GLU A 164 7.29 -12.57 -18.04
CA GLU A 164 7.82 -11.82 -16.92
C GLU A 164 7.77 -10.31 -17.20
N LYS A 165 7.33 -9.51 -16.22
CA LYS A 165 7.23 -8.05 -16.35
C LYS A 165 6.28 -7.58 -17.46
N GLY A 166 5.22 -8.34 -17.73
CA GLY A 166 4.19 -7.98 -18.71
C GLY A 166 3.47 -6.68 -18.39
N PRO A 167 2.74 -6.10 -19.36
CA PRO A 167 2.05 -4.81 -19.20
C PRO A 167 0.95 -4.84 -18.13
N GLU A 168 0.44 -6.03 -17.76
CA GLU A 168 -0.57 -6.23 -16.74
C GLU A 168 0.02 -6.34 -15.32
N SER A 169 1.34 -6.53 -15.19
CA SER A 169 2.03 -6.68 -13.91
C SER A 169 2.22 -5.35 -13.21
N ILE A 170 1.33 -5.00 -12.28
CA ILE A 170 1.43 -3.77 -11.48
C ILE A 170 2.48 -3.93 -10.38
N PHE A 171 2.53 -5.11 -9.75
CA PHE A 171 3.53 -5.44 -8.74
C PHE A 171 3.91 -6.92 -8.84
N THR A 172 5.21 -7.21 -8.79
CA THR A 172 5.72 -8.57 -8.91
C THR A 172 6.78 -8.84 -7.84
N VAL A 173 6.65 -9.95 -7.14
CA VAL A 173 7.70 -10.45 -6.26
C VAL A 173 8.76 -11.14 -7.11
N ILE A 174 9.94 -10.54 -7.17
CA ILE A 174 11.04 -11.08 -7.97
C ILE A 174 11.72 -12.21 -7.22
N ASN A 175 11.82 -13.34 -7.88
CA ASN A 175 12.58 -14.50 -7.43
C ASN A 175 13.78 -14.71 -8.35
N SER A 176 14.92 -15.13 -7.81
CA SER A 176 16.14 -15.37 -8.58
C SER A 176 16.82 -16.66 -8.12
N TYR A 177 17.00 -17.58 -9.05
CA TYR A 177 17.77 -18.80 -8.78
C TYR A 177 19.27 -18.48 -8.72
N PRO A 178 20.05 -19.08 -7.81
CA PRO A 178 19.61 -19.99 -6.73
C PRO A 178 19.23 -19.28 -5.42
N ASN A 179 19.35 -17.95 -5.33
CA ASN A 179 19.36 -17.20 -4.07
C ASN A 179 17.96 -16.96 -3.50
N LYS A 180 16.96 -16.92 -4.35
CA LYS A 180 15.57 -16.69 -3.97
C LYS A 180 14.66 -17.43 -4.94
N VAL A 181 14.21 -18.61 -4.57
CA VAL A 181 13.23 -19.41 -5.33
C VAL A 181 11.84 -19.23 -4.74
N SER A 182 10.80 -19.28 -5.59
CA SER A 182 9.42 -19.37 -5.11
C SER A 182 9.17 -20.79 -4.58
N ASN A 183 8.64 -20.90 -3.39
CA ASN A 183 8.10 -22.16 -2.90
C ASN A 183 6.67 -22.28 -3.45
N TRP A 184 6.49 -23.13 -4.45
CA TRP A 184 5.19 -23.56 -4.97
C TRP A 184 4.66 -24.70 -4.11
#